data_40818ddcecfa822849f1947e4bfd9be8
#
_entry.id   40818ddcecfa822849f1947e4bfd9be8
#
_cell.length_a   1.000
_cell.length_b   1.000
_cell.length_c   1.000
_cell.angle_alpha   90.00
_cell.angle_beta   90.00
_cell.angle_gamma   90.00
#
_symmetry.space_group_name_H-M   'P 1'
#
loop_
_entity.id
_entity.type
_entity.pdbx_description
1 polymer ?
#
loop_
_entity_poly.entity_id
_entity_poly.type
_entity_poly.pdbx_seq_one_letter_code
_entity_poly.pdbx_strand_id
1 'polypeptide(L)'
;MVSFGDPVPVLDSNVAYLSTLLSTNGNYYQPPVDPASLARLRHANAYHGMAMKFKVDQLCRFFTPSALLSRIDFEQAVWDYVVTGNCYFQKHYNRLGAVVRLSHLPAVYLRRAGIANVTDPLGVPDNFYVKVHPWGSFTQYAPDEVIHLHNYDLLQAIYGIPSYLCGVQDVLLSEEATLFRRKYFINGAHMGYILVTSDAGLTPEQADLIKRKVEESKGIGNGKSFYINIPRSGSTRDPVKIIPVGNIGTKDDFLDIKNETEQQIITAHGVPPILLGIIPENTGGLGNPVQALQIYHEIGSLPLRQVFLELNTVLGKAEVEFSEPDWKLLAA
;
A
#
# COMPACT_ATOMS: atom_id res chain seq x y z
N MET A 1 4.93 -11.43 -0.73
CA MET A 1 4.40 -10.96 0.58
C MET A 1 5.03 -9.61 0.81
N VAL A 2 4.24 -8.58 1.02
CA VAL A 2 4.76 -7.27 1.43
C VAL A 2 4.93 -7.37 2.94
N SER A 3 6.16 -7.35 3.43
CA SER A 3 6.44 -7.31 4.86
C SER A 3 7.00 -5.94 5.20
N PHE A 4 6.34 -5.22 6.10
CA PHE A 4 6.83 -3.99 6.71
C PHE A 4 7.51 -4.26 8.07
N GLY A 5 7.84 -5.52 8.35
CA GLY A 5 8.38 -5.98 9.62
C GLY A 5 7.31 -6.27 10.66
N ASP A 6 7.74 -6.49 11.90
CA ASP A 6 6.83 -6.67 13.02
C ASP A 6 6.14 -5.35 13.37
N PRO A 7 4.88 -5.40 13.87
CA PRO A 7 4.18 -4.21 14.34
C PRO A 7 4.97 -3.51 15.45
N VAL A 8 5.38 -2.28 15.23
CA VAL A 8 6.11 -1.48 16.20
C VAL A 8 5.31 -0.20 16.49
N PRO A 9 5.12 0.20 17.78
CA PRO A 9 4.47 1.47 18.10
C PRO A 9 5.18 2.64 17.40
N VAL A 10 4.43 3.59 16.86
CA VAL A 10 5.00 4.75 16.16
C VAL A 10 5.97 5.55 17.03
N LEU A 11 5.72 5.62 18.34
CA LEU A 11 6.57 6.35 19.30
C LEU A 11 7.85 5.58 19.65
N ASP A 12 7.83 4.25 19.56
CA ASP A 12 9.00 3.39 19.82
C ASP A 12 9.75 3.04 18.55
N SER A 13 9.09 3.18 17.39
CA SER A 13 9.80 3.13 16.13
C SER A 13 10.78 4.29 16.17
N ASN A 14 12.07 3.97 16.31
CA ASN A 14 13.08 4.94 15.91
C ASN A 14 12.60 5.48 14.57
N VAL A 15 12.31 6.77 14.50
CA VAL A 15 11.83 7.45 13.30
C VAL A 15 12.82 7.27 12.12
N ALA A 16 13.78 6.38 12.30
CA ALA A 16 14.78 5.96 11.35
C ALA A 16 14.18 5.48 10.02
N TYR A 17 12.98 4.90 9.97
CA TYR A 17 12.36 4.55 8.71
C TYR A 17 11.83 5.77 7.94
N LEU A 18 11.60 6.90 8.64
CA LEU A 18 11.28 8.19 8.03
C LEU A 18 12.53 9.02 7.70
N SER A 19 13.71 8.63 8.20
CA SER A 19 14.95 9.32 7.88
C SER A 19 15.48 8.90 6.51
N THR A 20 16.06 9.85 5.80
CA THR A 20 16.67 9.57 4.50
C THR A 20 18.09 9.11 4.68
N LEU A 21 18.38 7.91 4.23
CA LEU A 21 19.70 7.29 4.34
C LEU A 21 20.42 7.31 2.99
N LEU A 22 21.71 7.61 2.99
CA LEU A 22 22.56 7.38 1.81
C LEU A 22 22.66 5.87 1.55
N SER A 23 22.63 5.50 0.27
CA SER A 23 22.97 4.13 -0.14
C SER A 23 24.40 3.78 0.28
N THR A 24 24.66 2.48 0.45
CA THR A 24 25.98 1.97 0.87
C THR A 24 27.14 2.52 0.02
N ASN A 25 26.89 2.80 -1.26
CA ASN A 25 27.88 3.34 -2.20
C ASN A 25 27.88 4.89 -2.28
N GLY A 26 27.06 5.57 -1.49
CA GLY A 26 26.91 7.02 -1.54
C GLY A 26 26.28 7.58 -2.83
N ASN A 27 25.79 6.73 -3.72
CA ASN A 27 25.31 7.13 -5.06
C ASN A 27 23.97 7.86 -5.04
N TYR A 28 23.12 7.52 -4.07
CA TYR A 28 21.79 8.13 -3.95
C TYR A 28 21.27 8.04 -2.51
N TYR A 29 20.27 8.84 -2.22
CA TYR A 29 19.50 8.75 -0.98
C TYR A 29 18.39 7.73 -1.14
N GLN A 30 18.23 6.86 -0.17
CA GLN A 30 17.12 5.90 -0.12
C GLN A 30 15.86 6.61 0.37
N PRO A 31 14.70 6.35 -0.24
CA PRO A 31 13.44 6.83 0.30
C PRO A 31 13.14 6.16 1.66
N PRO A 32 12.45 6.85 2.58
CA PRO A 32 12.16 6.35 3.92
C PRO A 32 11.27 5.10 3.91
N VAL A 33 10.39 5.01 2.93
CA VAL A 33 9.55 3.83 2.68
C VAL A 33 9.82 3.35 1.27
N ASP A 34 9.99 2.05 1.08
CA ASP A 34 10.24 1.48 -0.24
C ASP A 34 9.05 1.71 -1.19
N PRO A 35 9.23 2.48 -2.29
CA PRO A 35 8.14 2.77 -3.22
C PRO A 35 7.56 1.53 -3.90
N ALA A 36 8.37 0.47 -4.08
CA ALA A 36 7.87 -0.77 -4.66
C ALA A 36 6.94 -1.52 -3.70
N SER A 37 7.21 -1.46 -2.40
CA SER A 37 6.34 -1.99 -1.36
C SER A 37 5.02 -1.22 -1.28
N LEU A 38 5.05 0.11 -1.35
CA LEU A 38 3.84 0.94 -1.42
C LEU A 38 3.00 0.63 -2.67
N ALA A 39 3.65 0.44 -3.83
CA ALA A 39 2.96 0.06 -5.06
C ALA A 39 2.27 -1.32 -4.96
N ARG A 40 2.87 -2.28 -4.25
CA ARG A 40 2.25 -3.60 -3.97
C ARG A 40 1.09 -3.49 -2.99
N LEU A 41 1.22 -2.63 -1.97
CA LEU A 41 0.20 -2.43 -0.94
C LEU A 41 -1.16 -2.03 -1.55
N ARG A 42 -1.16 -1.31 -2.67
CA ARG A 42 -2.36 -0.99 -3.44
C ARG A 42 -3.25 -2.20 -3.74
N HIS A 43 -2.65 -3.39 -3.89
CA HIS A 43 -3.37 -4.62 -4.23
C HIS A 43 -3.69 -5.48 -3.01
N ALA A 44 -3.22 -5.11 -1.82
CA ALA A 44 -3.42 -5.87 -0.60
C ALA A 44 -4.87 -5.77 -0.07
N ASN A 45 -5.50 -4.61 -0.25
CA ASN A 45 -6.83 -4.33 0.29
C ASN A 45 -7.71 -3.62 -0.74
N ALA A 46 -8.97 -4.05 -0.87
CA ALA A 46 -9.91 -3.48 -1.84
C ALA A 46 -10.26 -2.01 -1.55
N TYR A 47 -10.49 -1.66 -0.29
CA TYR A 47 -10.84 -0.28 0.11
C TYR A 47 -9.69 0.69 -0.15
N HIS A 48 -8.48 0.28 0.22
CA HIS A 48 -7.25 1.02 -0.05
C HIS A 48 -7.02 1.26 -1.55
N GLY A 49 -7.08 0.19 -2.34
CA GLY A 49 -6.92 0.28 -3.80
C GLY A 49 -7.99 1.14 -4.48
N MET A 50 -9.25 1.01 -4.06
CA MET A 50 -10.36 1.80 -4.61
C MET A 50 -10.28 3.27 -4.21
N ALA A 51 -9.89 3.59 -2.98
CA ALA A 51 -9.71 4.97 -2.55
C ALA A 51 -8.60 5.69 -3.34
N MET A 52 -7.47 5.00 -3.57
CA MET A 52 -6.41 5.51 -4.45
C MET A 52 -6.91 5.74 -5.87
N LYS A 53 -7.57 4.73 -6.44
CA LYS A 53 -8.11 4.82 -7.80
C LYS A 53 -9.09 5.98 -7.93
N PHE A 54 -9.97 6.16 -6.96
CA PHE A 54 -10.92 7.27 -6.94
C PHE A 54 -10.22 8.64 -6.99
N LYS A 55 -9.16 8.83 -6.18
CA LYS A 55 -8.35 10.06 -6.20
C LYS A 55 -7.75 10.33 -7.58
N VAL A 56 -7.14 9.31 -8.18
CA VAL A 56 -6.53 9.42 -9.52
C VAL A 56 -7.59 9.73 -10.57
N ASP A 57 -8.70 8.99 -10.60
CA ASP A 57 -9.79 9.19 -11.56
C ASP A 57 -10.36 10.60 -11.47
N GLN A 58 -10.52 11.15 -10.25
CA GLN A 58 -11.03 12.51 -10.04
C GLN A 58 -10.08 13.58 -10.58
N LEU A 59 -8.77 13.43 -10.41
CA LEU A 59 -7.81 14.37 -11.00
C LEU A 59 -7.76 14.26 -12.52
N CYS A 60 -7.62 13.05 -13.03
CA CYS A 60 -7.49 12.80 -14.47
C CYS A 60 -8.75 13.15 -15.25
N ARG A 61 -9.93 13.03 -14.64
CA ARG A 61 -11.21 13.39 -15.27
C ARG A 61 -11.23 14.86 -15.72
N PHE A 62 -10.73 15.76 -14.89
CA PHE A 62 -10.80 17.20 -15.11
C PHE A 62 -9.53 17.80 -15.72
N PHE A 63 -8.47 17.01 -15.86
CA PHE A 63 -7.23 17.45 -16.47
C PHE A 63 -7.39 17.71 -17.97
N THR A 64 -6.94 18.87 -18.43
CA THR A 64 -6.87 19.27 -19.83
C THR A 64 -5.46 19.03 -20.37
N PRO A 65 -5.25 18.06 -21.30
CA PRO A 65 -3.94 17.81 -21.87
C PRO A 65 -3.44 19.01 -22.67
N SER A 66 -2.12 19.27 -22.62
CA SER A 66 -1.47 20.29 -23.42
C SER A 66 -0.43 19.67 -24.39
N ALA A 67 0.16 20.51 -25.22
CA ALA A 67 1.26 20.08 -26.11
C ALA A 67 2.49 19.60 -25.32
N LEU A 68 2.67 20.11 -24.09
CA LEU A 68 3.78 19.75 -23.23
C LEU A 68 3.55 18.48 -22.43
N LEU A 69 2.32 18.28 -21.92
CA LEU A 69 1.99 17.20 -21.00
C LEU A 69 0.80 16.37 -21.53
N SER A 70 1.09 15.15 -21.90
CA SER A 70 0.08 14.20 -22.35
C SER A 70 -0.79 13.72 -21.18
N ARG A 71 -2.03 13.28 -21.48
CA ARG A 71 -2.91 12.67 -20.48
C ARG A 71 -2.29 11.43 -19.83
N ILE A 72 -1.55 10.63 -20.60
CA ILE A 72 -0.92 9.39 -20.14
C ILE A 72 0.19 9.72 -19.15
N ASP A 73 1.10 10.65 -19.48
CA ASP A 73 2.19 11.05 -18.60
C ASP A 73 1.63 11.68 -17.30
N PHE A 74 0.55 12.45 -17.41
CA PHE A 74 -0.13 13.03 -16.25
C PHE A 74 -0.74 11.96 -15.35
N GLU A 75 -1.52 11.01 -15.91
CA GLU A 75 -2.15 9.93 -15.14
C GLU A 75 -1.10 9.08 -14.40
N GLN A 76 0.00 8.75 -15.06
CA GLN A 76 1.11 8.02 -14.45
C GLN A 76 1.73 8.78 -13.28
N ALA A 77 1.94 10.09 -13.44
CA ALA A 77 2.47 10.94 -12.38
C ALA A 77 1.50 11.07 -11.20
N VAL A 78 0.20 11.17 -11.46
CA VAL A 78 -0.84 11.20 -10.42
C VAL A 78 -0.84 9.89 -9.63
N TRP A 79 -0.72 8.74 -10.31
CA TRP A 79 -0.58 7.45 -9.64
C TRP A 79 0.64 7.41 -8.73
N ASP A 80 1.80 7.82 -9.21
CA ASP A 80 3.02 7.86 -8.42
C ASP A 80 2.86 8.77 -7.20
N TYR A 81 2.29 9.97 -7.38
CA TYR A 81 2.05 10.89 -6.28
C TYR A 81 1.09 10.35 -5.23
N VAL A 82 -0.03 9.78 -5.65
CA VAL A 82 -1.04 9.21 -4.73
C VAL A 82 -0.47 8.01 -3.97
N VAL A 83 0.32 7.16 -4.63
CA VAL A 83 0.86 5.93 -4.04
C VAL A 83 2.09 6.18 -3.18
N THR A 84 3.00 7.04 -3.62
CA THR A 84 4.32 7.21 -2.97
C THR A 84 4.52 8.55 -2.30
N GLY A 85 3.61 9.50 -2.51
CA GLY A 85 3.81 10.90 -2.11
C GLY A 85 4.81 11.66 -2.98
N ASN A 86 5.26 11.08 -4.09
CA ASN A 86 6.27 11.64 -4.99
C ASN A 86 5.89 11.40 -6.44
N CYS A 87 6.10 12.40 -7.31
CA CYS A 87 6.07 12.19 -8.74
C CYS A 87 7.14 13.02 -9.45
N TYR A 88 7.55 12.55 -10.61
CA TYR A 88 8.68 13.12 -11.33
C TYR A 88 8.36 13.28 -12.79
N PHE A 89 8.81 14.43 -13.35
CA PHE A 89 8.72 14.72 -14.77
C PHE A 89 10.10 15.05 -15.32
N GLN A 90 10.46 14.45 -16.46
CA GLN A 90 11.63 14.84 -17.21
C GLN A 90 11.27 15.97 -18.19
N LYS A 91 12.03 17.04 -18.17
CA LYS A 91 11.96 18.13 -19.13
C LYS A 91 12.74 17.78 -20.40
N HIS A 92 12.09 17.84 -21.55
CA HIS A 92 12.75 17.71 -22.83
C HIS A 92 12.91 19.09 -23.46
N TYR A 93 14.13 19.43 -23.81
CA TYR A 93 14.48 20.73 -24.37
C TYR A 93 14.65 20.67 -25.88
N ASN A 94 14.27 21.75 -26.56
CA ASN A 94 14.66 21.98 -27.96
C ASN A 94 16.08 22.55 -28.05
N ARG A 95 16.57 22.76 -29.28
CA ARG A 95 17.91 23.32 -29.50
C ARG A 95 18.08 24.76 -29.00
N LEU A 96 16.99 25.45 -28.70
CA LEU A 96 16.98 26.83 -28.19
C LEU A 96 16.86 26.86 -26.66
N GLY A 97 16.87 25.70 -25.98
CA GLY A 97 16.75 25.60 -24.53
C GLY A 97 15.32 25.74 -23.98
N ALA A 98 14.29 25.78 -24.84
CA ALA A 98 12.91 25.81 -24.39
C ALA A 98 12.39 24.39 -24.12
N VAL A 99 11.63 24.22 -23.03
CA VAL A 99 10.95 22.96 -22.73
C VAL A 99 9.82 22.74 -23.73
N VAL A 100 9.86 21.60 -24.42
CA VAL A 100 8.89 21.22 -25.46
C VAL A 100 8.04 20.03 -25.08
N ARG A 101 8.44 19.27 -24.07
CA ARG A 101 7.69 18.11 -23.58
C ARG A 101 8.07 17.80 -22.14
N LEU A 102 7.10 17.36 -21.36
CA LEU A 102 7.28 16.67 -20.10
C LEU A 102 6.96 15.20 -20.28
N SER A 103 7.81 14.32 -19.79
CA SER A 103 7.53 12.88 -19.73
C SER A 103 7.60 12.38 -18.29
N HIS A 104 6.73 11.47 -17.94
CA HIS A 104 6.71 10.85 -16.62
C HIS A 104 7.96 9.99 -16.38
N LEU A 105 8.51 10.09 -15.17
CA LEU A 105 9.57 9.20 -14.65
C LEU A 105 9.04 8.42 -13.45
N PRO A 106 9.04 7.07 -13.51
CA PRO A 106 8.46 6.26 -12.44
C PRO A 106 9.16 6.44 -11.09
N ALA A 107 8.41 6.84 -10.06
CA ALA A 107 8.92 7.10 -8.71
C ALA A 107 9.57 5.86 -8.06
N VAL A 108 9.13 4.66 -8.47
CA VAL A 108 9.72 3.39 -7.98
C VAL A 108 11.21 3.31 -8.28
N TYR A 109 11.67 3.88 -9.39
CA TYR A 109 13.06 3.79 -9.83
C TYR A 109 13.86 5.09 -9.65
N LEU A 110 13.21 6.21 -9.38
CA LEU A 110 13.90 7.49 -9.30
C LEU A 110 14.37 7.78 -7.88
N ARG A 111 15.60 8.31 -7.77
CA ARG A 111 16.25 8.62 -6.49
C ARG A 111 16.94 9.97 -6.58
N ARG A 112 16.97 10.66 -5.44
CA ARG A 112 17.83 11.83 -5.27
C ARG A 112 19.28 11.39 -5.32
N ALA A 113 20.11 12.02 -6.14
CA ALA A 113 21.52 11.71 -6.23
C ALA A 113 22.26 11.98 -4.91
N GLY A 114 23.17 11.08 -4.58
CA GLY A 114 24.03 11.20 -3.39
C GLY A 114 25.36 11.88 -3.70
N ILE A 115 26.14 12.08 -2.66
CA ILE A 115 27.42 12.82 -2.68
C ILE A 115 28.43 12.17 -3.64
N ALA A 116 28.42 10.85 -3.81
CA ALA A 116 29.36 10.14 -4.70
C ALA A 116 29.24 10.51 -6.18
N ASN A 117 28.13 11.12 -6.59
CA ASN A 117 27.88 11.54 -7.97
C ASN A 117 28.30 12.97 -8.26
N VAL A 118 28.92 13.65 -7.30
CA VAL A 118 29.26 15.07 -7.41
C VAL A 118 30.74 15.28 -7.14
N THR A 119 31.39 16.00 -8.02
CA THR A 119 32.82 16.35 -7.90
C THR A 119 33.09 17.39 -6.81
N ASP A 120 32.08 18.15 -6.41
CA ASP A 120 32.12 19.10 -5.31
C ASP A 120 31.19 18.66 -4.16
N PRO A 121 31.72 18.20 -3.00
CA PRO A 121 30.92 17.76 -1.87
C PRO A 121 30.03 18.85 -1.25
N LEU A 122 30.33 20.11 -1.47
CA LEU A 122 29.58 21.27 -0.97
C LEU A 122 28.49 21.72 -1.94
N GLY A 123 28.45 21.18 -3.14
CA GLY A 123 27.62 21.66 -4.25
C GLY A 123 26.69 20.62 -4.86
N VAL A 124 26.16 19.64 -4.09
CA VAL A 124 25.11 18.75 -4.64
C VAL A 124 23.88 19.59 -4.96
N PRO A 125 23.53 19.79 -6.25
CA PRO A 125 22.33 20.55 -6.59
C PRO A 125 21.09 19.88 -6.02
N ASP A 126 20.15 20.66 -5.51
CA ASP A 126 18.91 20.14 -4.90
C ASP A 126 18.00 19.39 -5.88
N ASN A 127 18.25 19.46 -7.16
CA ASN A 127 17.49 18.88 -8.26
C ASN A 127 18.26 17.83 -9.09
N PHE A 128 19.30 17.22 -8.50
CA PHE A 128 20.08 16.18 -9.16
C PHE A 128 19.51 14.79 -8.87
N TYR A 129 19.14 14.04 -9.91
CA TYR A 129 18.45 12.77 -9.81
C TYR A 129 19.13 11.66 -10.59
N VAL A 130 18.94 10.41 -10.09
CA VAL A 130 19.40 9.20 -10.75
C VAL A 130 18.25 8.19 -10.84
N LYS A 131 18.14 7.52 -11.97
CA LYS A 131 17.25 6.39 -12.17
C LYS A 131 18.02 5.11 -11.88
N VAL A 132 17.57 4.36 -10.89
CA VAL A 132 18.13 3.07 -10.51
C VAL A 132 17.42 1.99 -11.31
N HIS A 133 18.15 1.23 -12.09
CA HIS A 133 17.58 0.11 -12.86
C HIS A 133 17.57 -1.18 -12.04
N PRO A 134 16.62 -2.09 -12.29
CA PRO A 134 16.52 -3.36 -11.55
C PRO A 134 17.77 -4.23 -11.59
N TRP A 135 18.60 -4.07 -12.64
CA TRP A 135 19.87 -4.78 -12.81
C TRP A 135 21.08 -4.05 -12.23
N GLY A 136 20.86 -2.99 -11.42
CA GLY A 136 21.93 -2.31 -10.68
C GLY A 136 22.68 -1.20 -11.43
N SER A 137 22.33 -0.90 -12.70
CA SER A 137 22.87 0.25 -13.41
C SER A 137 22.13 1.55 -13.06
N PHE A 138 22.75 2.69 -13.36
CA PHE A 138 22.18 4.02 -13.11
C PHE A 138 22.12 4.84 -14.39
N THR A 139 21.05 5.63 -14.53
CA THR A 139 20.99 6.72 -15.50
C THR A 139 20.95 8.01 -14.70
N GLN A 140 21.92 8.89 -14.93
CA GLN A 140 21.97 10.22 -14.32
C GLN A 140 21.21 11.21 -15.21
N TYR A 141 20.49 12.12 -14.58
CA TYR A 141 19.84 13.25 -15.23
C TYR A 141 20.66 14.51 -14.97
N ALA A 142 20.68 15.42 -15.93
CA ALA A 142 21.31 16.72 -15.72
C ALA A 142 20.60 17.50 -14.60
N PRO A 143 21.29 18.38 -13.87
CA PRO A 143 20.64 19.32 -12.96
C PRO A 143 19.54 20.07 -13.72
N ASP A 144 18.42 20.32 -13.07
CA ASP A 144 17.22 20.97 -13.65
C ASP A 144 16.48 20.19 -14.75
N GLU A 145 16.94 19.00 -15.12
CA GLU A 145 16.25 18.17 -16.10
C GLU A 145 14.98 17.50 -15.52
N VAL A 146 14.95 17.26 -14.21
CA VAL A 146 13.85 16.60 -13.51
C VAL A 146 13.09 17.57 -12.63
N ILE A 147 11.76 17.60 -12.77
CA ILE A 147 10.86 18.26 -11.83
C ILE A 147 10.37 17.19 -10.84
N HIS A 148 10.51 17.45 -9.54
CA HIS A 148 10.01 16.62 -8.46
C HIS A 148 8.90 17.34 -7.72
N LEU A 149 7.69 16.80 -7.78
CA LEU A 149 6.59 17.21 -6.93
C LEU A 149 6.42 16.17 -5.81
N HIS A 150 6.34 16.63 -4.58
CA HIS A 150 6.25 15.74 -3.43
C HIS A 150 5.30 16.26 -2.36
N ASN A 151 4.74 15.36 -1.60
CA ASN A 151 3.92 15.67 -0.44
C ASN A 151 4.85 15.96 0.74
N TYR A 152 4.81 17.20 1.23
CA TYR A 152 5.67 17.64 2.32
C TYR A 152 5.41 16.86 3.61
N ASP A 153 6.48 16.48 4.29
CA ASP A 153 6.45 15.89 5.63
C ASP A 153 7.52 16.55 6.53
N LEU A 154 7.17 16.75 7.80
CA LEU A 154 8.05 17.42 8.78
C LEU A 154 9.38 16.69 9.02
N LEU A 155 9.40 15.37 8.84
CA LEU A 155 10.55 14.50 9.11
C LEU A 155 11.33 14.16 7.85
N GLN A 156 10.92 14.68 6.67
CA GLN A 156 11.49 14.37 5.37
C GLN A 156 11.86 15.62 4.59
N ALA A 157 13.17 15.79 4.33
CA ALA A 157 13.67 16.91 3.56
C ALA A 157 13.75 16.65 2.03
N ILE A 158 13.80 15.37 1.61
CA ILE A 158 14.11 15.00 0.23
C ILE A 158 12.92 14.38 -0.49
N TYR A 159 12.21 13.45 0.21
CA TYR A 159 11.10 12.71 -0.38
C TYR A 159 9.79 13.10 0.29
N GLY A 160 8.73 13.01 -0.47
CA GLY A 160 7.37 13.08 0.07
C GLY A 160 6.96 11.78 0.73
N ILE A 161 6.01 11.89 1.66
CA ILE A 161 5.38 10.76 2.34
C ILE A 161 3.92 10.69 1.87
N PRO A 162 3.38 9.51 1.51
CA PRO A 162 1.99 9.41 1.11
C PRO A 162 1.05 9.73 2.29
N SER A 163 -0.01 10.49 2.01
CA SER A 163 -0.94 10.99 3.03
C SER A 163 -1.66 9.88 3.82
N TYR A 164 -1.82 8.70 3.22
CA TYR A 164 -2.48 7.54 3.84
C TYR A 164 -1.56 6.68 4.73
N LEU A 165 -0.29 7.06 4.90
CA LEU A 165 0.69 6.22 5.62
C LEU A 165 0.24 5.88 7.05
N CYS A 166 -0.52 6.77 7.70
CA CYS A 166 -1.09 6.52 9.03
C CYS A 166 -2.04 5.31 9.09
N GLY A 167 -2.69 4.95 7.97
CA GLY A 167 -3.60 3.81 7.86
C GLY A 167 -2.97 2.52 7.33
N VAL A 168 -1.66 2.48 7.12
CA VAL A 168 -0.99 1.30 6.53
C VAL A 168 -1.14 0.06 7.42
N GLN A 169 -1.10 0.21 8.74
CA GLN A 169 -1.26 -0.92 9.66
C GLN A 169 -2.65 -1.56 9.53
N ASP A 170 -3.70 -0.75 9.34
CA ASP A 170 -5.06 -1.26 9.12
C ASP A 170 -5.19 -1.98 7.78
N VAL A 171 -4.50 -1.51 6.74
CA VAL A 171 -4.44 -2.20 5.44
C VAL A 171 -3.81 -3.57 5.59
N LEU A 172 -2.68 -3.68 6.30
CA LEU A 172 -1.97 -4.94 6.54
C LEU A 172 -2.80 -5.87 7.44
N LEU A 173 -3.39 -5.36 8.51
CA LEU A 173 -4.28 -6.14 9.39
C LEU A 173 -5.46 -6.72 8.60
N SER A 174 -6.09 -5.93 7.76
CA SER A 174 -7.20 -6.37 6.91
C SER A 174 -6.77 -7.44 5.89
N GLU A 175 -5.57 -7.32 5.31
CA GLU A 175 -4.99 -8.34 4.43
C GLU A 175 -4.76 -9.65 5.20
N GLU A 176 -4.09 -9.59 6.34
CA GLU A 176 -3.78 -10.77 7.15
C GLU A 176 -5.04 -11.46 7.68
N ALA A 177 -6.03 -10.71 8.13
CA ALA A 177 -7.33 -11.26 8.52
C ALA A 177 -8.02 -11.97 7.34
N THR A 178 -7.92 -11.43 6.13
CA THR A 178 -8.46 -12.04 4.91
C THR A 178 -7.69 -13.33 4.55
N LEU A 179 -6.36 -13.31 4.62
CA LEU A 179 -5.52 -14.48 4.38
C LEU A 179 -5.75 -15.58 5.42
N PHE A 180 -5.86 -15.19 6.69
CA PHE A 180 -6.19 -16.12 7.76
C PHE A 180 -7.56 -16.79 7.54
N ARG A 181 -8.60 -15.99 7.26
CA ARG A 181 -9.94 -16.50 6.97
C ARG A 181 -9.94 -17.44 5.76
N ARG A 182 -9.22 -17.08 4.68
CA ARG A 182 -9.08 -17.94 3.50
C ARG A 182 -8.41 -19.26 3.84
N LYS A 183 -7.32 -19.25 4.61
CA LYS A 183 -6.64 -20.47 5.09
C LYS A 183 -7.57 -21.33 5.96
N TYR A 184 -8.34 -20.70 6.84
CA TYR A 184 -9.30 -21.38 7.68
C TYR A 184 -10.34 -22.16 6.86
N PHE A 185 -10.93 -21.53 5.84
CA PHE A 185 -11.90 -22.20 4.97
C PHE A 185 -11.27 -23.27 4.07
N ILE A 186 -10.06 -23.07 3.55
CA ILE A 186 -9.33 -24.08 2.79
C ILE A 186 -9.06 -25.32 3.64
N ASN A 187 -8.82 -25.15 4.94
CA ASN A 187 -8.58 -26.24 5.88
C ASN A 187 -9.88 -26.88 6.42
N GLY A 188 -11.01 -26.67 5.78
CA GLY A 188 -12.29 -27.27 6.19
C GLY A 188 -12.88 -26.67 7.47
N ALA A 189 -12.66 -25.37 7.70
CA ALA A 189 -13.16 -24.59 8.83
C ALA A 189 -12.64 -25.06 10.21
N HIS A 190 -11.40 -25.55 10.28
CA HIS A 190 -10.73 -25.84 11.55
C HIS A 190 -9.24 -25.44 11.51
N MET A 191 -8.69 -25.06 12.66
CA MET A 191 -7.29 -24.67 12.81
C MET A 191 -6.33 -25.85 13.00
N GLY A 192 -6.85 -27.03 13.04
CA GLY A 192 -6.13 -28.24 13.39
C GLY A 192 -6.77 -28.93 14.59
N TYR A 193 -6.30 -30.10 14.89
CA TYR A 193 -6.75 -30.89 16.03
C TYR A 193 -5.58 -31.63 16.67
N ILE A 194 -5.74 -31.94 17.94
CA ILE A 194 -4.85 -32.87 18.65
C ILE A 194 -5.57 -34.21 18.67
N LEU A 195 -5.01 -35.19 17.99
CA LEU A 195 -5.47 -36.56 18.07
C LEU A 195 -4.78 -37.25 19.24
N VAL A 196 -5.51 -37.52 20.29
CA VAL A 196 -5.02 -38.22 21.45
C VAL A 196 -5.55 -39.68 21.39
N THR A 197 -4.60 -40.61 21.34
CA THR A 197 -4.94 -42.04 21.50
C THR A 197 -4.46 -42.53 22.87
N SER A 198 -5.20 -43.45 23.47
CA SER A 198 -4.86 -44.04 24.80
C SER A 198 -4.71 -45.56 24.72
N ASP A 199 -4.25 -46.05 23.59
CA ASP A 199 -4.03 -47.49 23.39
C ASP A 199 -2.63 -47.90 23.87
N ALA A 200 -2.57 -48.78 24.86
CA ALA A 200 -1.33 -49.34 25.40
C ALA A 200 -0.72 -50.41 24.47
N GLY A 201 -1.46 -50.91 23.48
CA GLY A 201 -1.06 -51.97 22.55
C GLY A 201 -0.46 -51.42 21.23
N LEU A 202 -0.43 -50.09 21.02
CA LEU A 202 0.11 -49.49 19.81
C LEU A 202 1.62 -49.70 19.75
N THR A 203 2.09 -50.36 18.69
CA THR A 203 3.51 -50.45 18.44
C THR A 203 4.08 -49.08 17.96
N PRO A 204 5.37 -48.83 18.20
CA PRO A 204 5.98 -47.57 17.73
C PRO A 204 5.80 -47.33 16.22
N GLU A 205 5.81 -48.41 15.42
CA GLU A 205 5.62 -48.34 13.95
C GLU A 205 4.19 -47.91 13.57
N GLN A 206 3.18 -48.39 14.32
CA GLN A 206 1.79 -48.00 14.12
C GLN A 206 1.56 -46.55 14.55
N ALA A 207 2.21 -46.09 15.63
CA ALA A 207 2.14 -44.71 16.08
C ALA A 207 2.77 -43.76 15.04
N ASP A 208 3.89 -44.16 14.46
CA ASP A 208 4.56 -43.38 13.39
C ASP A 208 3.74 -43.37 12.09
N LEU A 209 3.04 -44.45 11.77
CA LEU A 209 2.13 -44.49 10.62
C LEU A 209 0.93 -43.55 10.79
N ILE A 210 0.35 -43.50 11.97
CA ILE A 210 -0.73 -42.59 12.31
C ILE A 210 -0.25 -41.14 12.25
N LYS A 211 0.92 -40.87 12.82
CA LYS A 211 1.55 -39.55 12.78
C LYS A 211 1.77 -39.07 11.35
N ARG A 212 2.35 -39.90 10.49
CA ARG A 212 2.53 -39.60 9.06
C ARG A 212 1.21 -39.33 8.36
N LYS A 213 0.18 -40.17 8.57
CA LYS A 213 -1.15 -39.93 7.97
C LYS A 213 -1.80 -38.65 8.46
N VAL A 214 -1.68 -38.30 9.74
CA VAL A 214 -2.11 -36.99 10.27
C VAL A 214 -1.32 -35.84 9.65
N GLU A 215 -0.02 -36.03 9.41
CA GLU A 215 0.82 -35.07 8.72
C GLU A 215 0.54 -34.98 7.22
N GLU A 216 0.24 -36.07 6.56
CA GLU A 216 -0.12 -36.14 5.13
C GLU A 216 -1.54 -35.61 4.86
N SER A 217 -2.45 -35.69 5.83
CA SER A 217 -3.82 -35.14 5.71
C SER A 217 -3.84 -33.61 5.72
N LYS A 218 -2.69 -32.96 5.91
CA LYS A 218 -2.54 -31.51 5.83
C LYS A 218 -2.71 -31.06 4.37
N GLY A 219 -3.89 -30.58 4.02
CA GLY A 219 -4.10 -29.83 2.78
C GLY A 219 -3.18 -28.59 2.73
N ILE A 220 -3.11 -27.96 1.59
CA ILE A 220 -2.29 -26.74 1.28
C ILE A 220 -2.69 -25.59 2.20
N GLY A 221 -2.32 -25.63 3.51
CA GLY A 221 -2.69 -24.58 4.46
C GLY A 221 -2.55 -24.95 5.91
N ASN A 222 -1.44 -25.52 6.30
CA ASN A 222 -0.84 -25.58 7.66
C ASN A 222 -1.72 -25.40 8.92
N GLY A 223 -2.84 -26.07 9.03
CA GLY A 223 -3.38 -26.40 10.35
C GLY A 223 -2.43 -27.40 11.03
N LYS A 224 -1.77 -27.00 12.10
CA LYS A 224 -0.89 -27.90 12.85
C LYS A 224 -1.74 -28.91 13.63
N SER A 225 -1.98 -30.09 13.05
CA SER A 225 -2.57 -31.20 13.81
C SER A 225 -1.45 -31.95 14.52
N PHE A 226 -1.65 -32.29 15.78
CA PHE A 226 -0.71 -33.02 16.58
C PHE A 226 -1.28 -34.43 16.89
N TYR A 227 -0.40 -35.43 16.87
CA TYR A 227 -0.69 -36.75 17.33
C TYR A 227 0.02 -37.01 18.65
N ILE A 228 -0.71 -37.42 19.68
CA ILE A 228 -0.19 -37.78 20.98
C ILE A 228 -0.76 -39.15 21.37
N ASN A 229 0.10 -40.11 21.68
CA ASN A 229 -0.34 -41.35 22.32
C ASN A 229 0.02 -41.31 23.81
N ILE A 230 -0.98 -41.48 24.67
CA ILE A 230 -0.84 -41.55 26.13
C ILE A 230 -1.29 -42.94 26.56
N PRO A 231 -0.36 -43.92 26.65
CA PRO A 231 -0.70 -45.27 27.05
C PRO A 231 -1.30 -45.26 28.46
N ARG A 232 -2.53 -45.76 28.61
CA ARG A 232 -3.15 -45.96 29.91
C ARG A 232 -3.45 -47.43 30.12
N SER A 233 -3.05 -47.96 31.24
CA SER A 233 -3.40 -49.30 31.69
C SER A 233 -4.75 -49.21 32.40
N GLY A 234 -5.82 -49.57 31.69
CA GLY A 234 -7.19 -49.66 32.23
C GLY A 234 -8.23 -49.44 31.12
N SER A 235 -9.43 -50.03 31.32
CA SER A 235 -10.58 -49.93 30.41
C SER A 235 -11.04 -48.48 30.32
N THR A 236 -10.63 -47.75 29.31
CA THR A 236 -11.08 -46.38 29.01
C THR A 236 -12.19 -46.47 27.97
N ARG A 237 -13.32 -45.82 28.24
CA ARG A 237 -14.50 -45.82 27.34
C ARG A 237 -14.25 -45.15 25.99
N ASP A 238 -13.27 -44.26 25.88
CA ASP A 238 -12.94 -43.51 24.65
C ASP A 238 -11.45 -43.63 24.35
N PRO A 239 -11.04 -44.62 23.54
CA PRO A 239 -9.62 -44.84 23.21
C PRO A 239 -9.04 -43.75 22.27
N VAL A 240 -9.90 -42.96 21.65
CA VAL A 240 -9.50 -41.88 20.72
C VAL A 240 -10.25 -40.60 21.06
N LYS A 241 -9.51 -39.53 21.34
CA LYS A 241 -10.08 -38.20 21.58
C LYS A 241 -9.50 -37.17 20.61
N ILE A 242 -10.39 -36.47 19.94
CA ILE A 242 -10.03 -35.35 19.08
C ILE A 242 -10.26 -34.05 19.86
N ILE A 243 -9.21 -33.28 20.07
CA ILE A 243 -9.27 -31.99 20.73
C ILE A 243 -9.03 -30.91 19.66
N PRO A 244 -10.01 -30.08 19.31
CA PRO A 244 -9.78 -29.00 18.39
C PRO A 244 -8.77 -28.02 18.99
N VAL A 245 -7.80 -27.55 18.17
CA VAL A 245 -6.85 -26.53 18.57
C VAL A 245 -7.47 -25.17 18.30
N GLY A 246 -7.93 -24.51 19.36
CA GLY A 246 -8.51 -23.19 19.33
C GLY A 246 -10.01 -23.19 18.97
N ASN A 247 -10.79 -22.56 19.80
CA ASN A 247 -12.08 -22.00 19.38
C ASN A 247 -11.73 -20.67 18.72
N ILE A 248 -11.88 -20.60 17.41
CA ILE A 248 -11.85 -19.29 16.74
C ILE A 248 -13.05 -18.55 17.27
N GLY A 249 -12.82 -17.34 17.69
CA GLY A 249 -13.85 -16.38 18.02
C GLY A 249 -14.96 -16.41 16.97
N THR A 250 -16.12 -16.08 17.39
CA THR A 250 -17.36 -16.21 16.61
C THR A 250 -17.20 -15.51 15.23
N LYS A 251 -18.02 -15.89 14.28
CA LYS A 251 -18.13 -15.22 12.96
C LYS A 251 -18.16 -13.70 13.09
N ASP A 252 -18.62 -13.20 14.22
CA ASP A 252 -18.78 -11.80 14.55
C ASP A 252 -17.43 -11.09 14.76
N ASP A 253 -16.43 -11.74 15.40
CA ASP A 253 -15.10 -11.12 15.63
C ASP A 253 -14.38 -10.77 14.31
N PHE A 254 -14.54 -11.61 13.27
CA PHE A 254 -13.96 -11.30 11.95
C PHE A 254 -14.70 -10.19 11.20
N LEU A 255 -16.01 -10.08 11.41
CA LEU A 255 -16.80 -9.00 10.83
C LEU A 255 -16.46 -7.68 11.50
N ASP A 256 -16.28 -7.69 12.82
CA ASP A 256 -15.92 -6.49 13.57
C ASP A 256 -14.56 -5.95 13.16
N ILE A 257 -13.53 -6.82 13.09
CA ILE A 257 -12.19 -6.43 12.58
C ILE A 257 -12.29 -5.86 11.17
N LYS A 258 -13.08 -6.47 10.29
CA LYS A 258 -13.24 -6.00 8.92
C LYS A 258 -13.89 -4.62 8.88
N ASN A 259 -14.96 -4.41 9.63
CA ASN A 259 -15.71 -3.15 9.65
C ASN A 259 -14.87 -2.02 10.27
N GLU A 260 -14.12 -2.32 11.32
CA GLU A 260 -13.24 -1.36 11.97
C GLU A 260 -12.09 -0.94 11.03
N THR A 261 -11.37 -1.91 10.46
CA THR A 261 -10.27 -1.62 9.53
C THR A 261 -10.74 -0.91 8.27
N GLU A 262 -11.97 -1.21 7.76
CA GLU A 262 -12.56 -0.49 6.63
C GLU A 262 -12.69 0.99 6.93
N GLN A 263 -13.28 1.36 8.06
CA GLN A 263 -13.48 2.76 8.46
C GLN A 263 -12.15 3.50 8.63
N GLN A 264 -11.15 2.86 9.25
CA GLN A 264 -9.82 3.45 9.45
C GLN A 264 -9.11 3.70 8.12
N ILE A 265 -9.14 2.72 7.21
CA ILE A 265 -8.53 2.85 5.88
C ILE A 265 -9.16 4.00 5.10
N ILE A 266 -10.50 4.09 5.08
CA ILE A 266 -11.21 5.14 4.34
C ILE A 266 -10.93 6.51 4.96
N THR A 267 -10.89 6.59 6.29
CA THR A 267 -10.55 7.81 7.03
C THR A 267 -9.15 8.27 6.69
N ALA A 268 -8.17 7.37 6.66
CA ALA A 268 -6.78 7.67 6.28
C ALA A 268 -6.67 8.22 4.85
N HIS A 269 -7.58 7.82 3.96
CA HIS A 269 -7.67 8.38 2.61
C HIS A 269 -8.43 9.70 2.52
N GLY A 270 -9.27 10.04 3.50
CA GLY A 270 -10.12 11.23 3.48
C GLY A 270 -11.16 11.21 2.34
N VAL A 271 -11.62 10.03 1.93
CA VAL A 271 -12.63 9.86 0.87
C VAL A 271 -13.95 9.46 1.52
N PRO A 272 -15.07 10.18 1.27
CA PRO A 272 -16.37 9.77 1.78
C PRO A 272 -16.76 8.36 1.35
N PRO A 273 -17.20 7.47 2.25
CA PRO A 273 -17.50 6.05 1.94
C PRO A 273 -18.50 5.87 0.80
N ILE A 274 -19.51 6.74 0.72
CA ILE A 274 -20.52 6.72 -0.32
C ILE A 274 -19.93 6.83 -1.74
N LEU A 275 -18.83 7.56 -1.90
CA LEU A 275 -18.16 7.75 -3.19
C LEU A 275 -17.35 6.51 -3.62
N LEU A 276 -17.11 5.60 -2.69
CA LEU A 276 -16.50 4.30 -2.93
C LEU A 276 -17.53 3.17 -3.10
N GLY A 277 -18.83 3.51 -3.10
CA GLY A 277 -19.92 2.54 -3.20
C GLY A 277 -20.19 1.77 -1.91
N ILE A 278 -19.71 2.27 -0.77
CA ILE A 278 -19.90 1.66 0.54
C ILE A 278 -21.15 2.25 1.17
N ILE A 279 -22.08 1.37 1.55
CA ILE A 279 -23.32 1.72 2.22
C ILE A 279 -23.13 1.48 3.71
N PRO A 280 -23.13 2.51 4.57
CA PRO A 280 -23.06 2.31 6.01
C PRO A 280 -24.28 1.54 6.53
N GLU A 281 -24.07 0.53 7.37
CA GLU A 281 -25.13 -0.34 7.89
C GLU A 281 -26.16 0.39 8.76
N ASN A 282 -25.78 1.51 9.39
CA ASN A 282 -26.56 2.20 10.42
C ASN A 282 -27.16 3.55 10.00
N THR A 283 -27.06 3.93 8.75
CA THR A 283 -27.66 5.19 8.26
C THR A 283 -28.91 4.91 7.48
N GLY A 284 -30.02 5.56 7.83
CA GLY A 284 -31.34 5.44 7.18
C GLY A 284 -31.38 5.90 5.73
N GLY A 285 -30.25 5.89 5.01
CA GLY A 285 -30.12 6.21 3.60
C GLY A 285 -28.66 6.40 3.18
N LEU A 286 -28.41 6.31 1.87
CA LEU A 286 -27.11 6.52 1.23
C LEU A 286 -26.53 7.96 1.43
N GLY A 287 -27.31 8.89 2.02
CA GLY A 287 -26.96 10.30 1.96
C GLY A 287 -27.12 10.87 0.54
N ASN A 288 -26.65 12.08 0.32
CA ASN A 288 -26.64 12.70 -1.02
C ASN A 288 -25.25 12.53 -1.66
N PRO A 289 -25.09 11.65 -2.68
CA PRO A 289 -23.79 11.44 -3.34
C PRO A 289 -23.23 12.71 -3.99
N VAL A 290 -24.11 13.60 -4.48
CA VAL A 290 -23.70 14.87 -5.11
C VAL A 290 -23.07 15.79 -4.08
N GLN A 291 -23.71 15.92 -2.90
CA GLN A 291 -23.14 16.72 -1.81
C GLN A 291 -21.81 16.13 -1.30
N ALA A 292 -21.72 14.81 -1.16
CA ALA A 292 -20.47 14.17 -0.78
C ALA A 292 -19.36 14.44 -1.81
N LEU A 293 -19.68 14.40 -3.10
CA LEU A 293 -18.74 14.70 -4.17
C LEU A 293 -18.33 16.19 -4.17
N GLN A 294 -19.25 17.10 -3.91
CA GLN A 294 -18.95 18.53 -3.76
C GLN A 294 -17.98 18.77 -2.59
N ILE A 295 -18.30 18.21 -1.43
CA ILE A 295 -17.42 18.31 -0.25
C ILE A 295 -16.04 17.75 -0.57
N TYR A 296 -15.97 16.53 -1.16
CA TYR A 296 -14.69 15.94 -1.53
C TYR A 296 -13.94 16.78 -2.57
N HIS A 297 -14.64 17.42 -3.51
CA HIS A 297 -14.02 18.31 -4.47
C HIS A 297 -13.26 19.44 -3.77
N GLU A 298 -13.89 20.10 -2.80
CA GLU A 298 -13.29 21.22 -2.06
C GLU A 298 -12.11 20.78 -1.17
N ILE A 299 -12.30 19.72 -0.37
CA ILE A 299 -11.31 19.34 0.65
C ILE A 299 -10.27 18.35 0.19
N GLY A 300 -10.54 17.59 -0.87
CA GLY A 300 -9.66 16.54 -1.37
C GLY A 300 -9.10 16.82 -2.77
N SER A 301 -9.98 17.13 -3.75
CA SER A 301 -9.58 17.28 -5.15
C SER A 301 -8.83 18.60 -5.41
N LEU A 302 -9.34 19.73 -4.93
CA LEU A 302 -8.68 21.02 -5.13
C LEU A 302 -7.27 21.09 -4.54
N PRO A 303 -7.00 20.65 -3.29
CA PRO A 303 -5.63 20.62 -2.77
C PRO A 303 -4.68 19.77 -3.63
N LEU A 304 -5.15 18.61 -4.10
CA LEU A 304 -4.34 17.78 -5.00
C LEU A 304 -4.07 18.44 -6.35
N ARG A 305 -5.05 19.17 -6.93
CA ARG A 305 -4.85 19.94 -8.17
C ARG A 305 -3.78 21.02 -8.00
N GLN A 306 -3.76 21.70 -6.84
CA GLN A 306 -2.78 22.75 -6.55
C GLN A 306 -1.34 22.22 -6.65
N VAL A 307 -1.09 20.99 -6.18
CA VAL A 307 0.24 20.37 -6.31
C VAL A 307 0.68 20.28 -7.78
N PHE A 308 -0.20 19.88 -8.67
CA PHE A 308 0.15 19.77 -10.11
C PHE A 308 0.16 21.12 -10.82
N LEU A 309 -0.59 22.11 -10.33
CA LEU A 309 -0.53 23.48 -10.85
C LEU A 309 0.81 24.16 -10.56
N GLU A 310 1.58 23.69 -9.58
CA GLU A 310 2.97 24.13 -9.35
C GLU A 310 3.87 23.89 -10.57
N LEU A 311 3.53 22.95 -11.44
CA LEU A 311 4.23 22.78 -12.73
C LEU A 311 4.21 24.07 -13.56
N ASN A 312 3.13 24.85 -13.52
CA ASN A 312 3.01 26.11 -14.22
C ASN A 312 4.02 27.14 -13.69
N THR A 313 4.19 27.18 -12.36
CA THR A 313 5.19 28.06 -11.70
C THR A 313 6.60 27.64 -12.12
N VAL A 314 6.92 26.34 -12.07
CA VAL A 314 8.25 25.82 -12.45
C VAL A 314 8.56 26.04 -13.94
N LEU A 315 7.54 25.95 -14.80
CA LEU A 315 7.67 26.13 -16.25
C LEU A 315 7.62 27.60 -16.68
N GLY A 316 7.14 28.50 -15.81
CA GLY A 316 6.95 29.93 -16.13
C GLY A 316 5.82 30.18 -17.13
N LYS A 317 4.91 29.22 -17.32
CA LYS A 317 3.78 29.31 -18.26
C LYS A 317 2.63 28.39 -17.85
N ALA A 318 1.39 28.76 -18.20
CA ALA A 318 0.19 27.98 -17.93
C ALA A 318 0.08 26.82 -18.94
N GLU A 319 0.49 25.62 -18.53
CA GLU A 319 0.46 24.40 -19.33
C GLU A 319 -0.38 23.28 -18.70
N VAL A 320 -0.65 23.38 -17.40
CA VAL A 320 -1.49 22.47 -16.66
C VAL A 320 -2.78 23.18 -16.29
N GLU A 321 -3.88 22.68 -16.78
CA GLU A 321 -5.21 23.24 -16.54
C GLU A 321 -6.20 22.15 -16.13
N PHE A 322 -7.17 22.53 -15.31
CA PHE A 322 -8.28 21.67 -14.92
C PHE A 322 -9.61 22.33 -15.24
N SER A 323 -10.52 21.57 -15.83
CA SER A 323 -11.91 21.99 -15.98
C SER A 323 -12.66 21.89 -14.65
N GLU A 324 -13.71 22.71 -14.50
CA GLU A 324 -14.56 22.64 -13.32
C GLU A 324 -15.73 21.68 -13.53
N PRO A 325 -16.22 21.00 -12.46
CA PRO A 325 -17.39 20.14 -12.53
C PRO A 325 -18.68 20.94 -12.83
N ASP A 326 -19.51 20.43 -13.70
CA ASP A 326 -20.86 20.95 -13.86
C ASP A 326 -21.81 20.31 -12.83
N TRP A 327 -21.94 20.99 -11.68
CA TRP A 327 -22.76 20.53 -10.57
C TRP A 327 -24.25 20.47 -10.90
N LYS A 328 -24.74 21.24 -11.89
CA LYS A 328 -26.15 21.21 -12.28
C LYS A 328 -26.49 19.93 -13.02
N LEU A 329 -25.58 19.47 -13.87
CA LEU A 329 -25.74 18.22 -14.60
C LEU A 329 -25.71 17.00 -13.67
N LEU A 330 -24.97 17.08 -12.58
CA LEU A 330 -24.85 15.96 -11.60
C LEU A 330 -26.03 15.95 -10.60
N ALA A 331 -26.77 17.04 -10.46
CA ALA A 331 -27.91 17.14 -9.56
C ALA A 331 -29.27 16.84 -10.25
N ALA A 332 -29.29 16.73 -11.58
CA ALA A 332 -30.42 16.35 -12.41
C ALA A 332 -30.53 14.83 -12.55
#